data_ca4a8a9c8c00bce157f89b230746513c
#
_entry.id   ca4a8a9c8c00bce157f89b230746513c
#
_cell.length_a   1.000
_cell.length_b   1.000
_cell.length_c   1.000
_cell.angle_alpha   90.00
_cell.angle_beta   90.00
_cell.angle_gamma   90.00
#
_symmetry.space_group_name_H-M   'P 1'
#
loop_
_entity.id
_entity.type
_entity.pdbx_description
1 polymer ?
#
loop_
_entity_poly.entity_id
_entity_poly.type
_entity_poly.pdbx_seq_one_letter_code
_entity_poly.pdbx_strand_id
1 'polypeptide(L)'
;MMSLTPTEQAKLDKVRLPNEWKHALQTALLSPSMDELREFLRQAYDNGKTIYPPKADIFKAFHLTPLSQVKVVILGQDPYHGAGQAMGLSFSVPKIIPIPPSLQNILKELAYDVKVPISPHGDLTAWAEQGVLLLNSVLTVEHGQAGSHQGQGWEDFTDAVISAINARTDHTVFILWGAYAKKKGRYID
;
A
#
# COMPACT_ATOMS: atom_id res chain seq x y z
N MET A 1 -19.12 -14.52 -16.33
CA MET A 1 -18.23 -13.32 -16.30
C MET A 1 -18.66 -12.42 -17.47
N MET A 2 -19.01 -11.15 -17.19
CA MET A 2 -19.25 -10.17 -18.26
C MET A 2 -17.90 -9.87 -18.92
N SER A 3 -17.87 -9.90 -20.26
CA SER A 3 -16.68 -9.54 -21.03
C SER A 3 -16.41 -8.03 -20.88
N LEU A 4 -15.15 -7.67 -20.62
CA LEU A 4 -14.72 -6.27 -20.57
C LEU A 4 -14.93 -5.60 -21.92
N THR A 5 -15.35 -4.34 -21.90
CA THR A 5 -15.32 -3.49 -23.09
C THR A 5 -13.86 -3.16 -23.47
N PRO A 6 -13.58 -2.82 -24.76
CA PRO A 6 -12.24 -2.39 -25.16
C PRO A 6 -11.69 -1.21 -24.35
N THR A 7 -12.57 -0.30 -23.93
CA THR A 7 -12.20 0.87 -23.08
C THR A 7 -11.79 0.44 -21.68
N GLU A 8 -12.52 -0.47 -21.06
CA GLU A 8 -12.17 -1.02 -19.72
C GLU A 8 -10.86 -1.80 -19.78
N GLN A 9 -10.66 -2.62 -20.81
CA GLN A 9 -9.40 -3.34 -21.00
C GLN A 9 -8.23 -2.36 -21.14
N ALA A 10 -8.35 -1.31 -21.94
CA ALA A 10 -7.32 -0.29 -22.11
C ALA A 10 -7.01 0.47 -20.80
N LYS A 11 -8.01 0.68 -19.93
CA LYS A 11 -7.77 1.24 -18.58
C LYS A 11 -6.95 0.30 -17.72
N LEU A 12 -7.27 -0.99 -17.68
CA LEU A 12 -6.56 -1.99 -16.89
C LEU A 12 -5.11 -2.20 -17.37
N ASP A 13 -4.88 -2.16 -18.68
CA ASP A 13 -3.55 -2.34 -19.26
C ASP A 13 -2.57 -1.24 -18.84
N LYS A 14 -3.08 -0.02 -18.60
CA LYS A 14 -2.28 1.12 -18.14
C LYS A 14 -1.88 1.02 -16.65
N VAL A 15 -2.58 0.20 -15.85
CA VAL A 15 -2.28 0.06 -14.42
C VAL A 15 -1.06 -0.85 -14.25
N ARG A 16 -0.05 -0.37 -13.52
CA ARG A 16 1.18 -1.12 -13.24
C ARG A 16 1.03 -2.02 -12.00
N LEU A 17 0.06 -2.92 -12.05
CA LEU A 17 -0.14 -3.97 -11.04
C LEU A 17 0.17 -5.34 -11.65
N PRO A 18 0.64 -6.33 -10.86
CA PRO A 18 0.71 -7.73 -11.28
C PRO A 18 -0.67 -8.26 -11.71
N ASN A 19 -0.70 -9.18 -12.69
CA ASN A 19 -1.95 -9.67 -13.27
C ASN A 19 -2.90 -10.31 -12.24
N GLU A 20 -2.36 -11.03 -11.27
CA GLU A 20 -3.15 -11.63 -10.18
C GLU A 20 -3.93 -10.55 -9.40
N TRP A 21 -3.26 -9.48 -9.01
CA TRP A 21 -3.87 -8.34 -8.33
C TRP A 21 -4.85 -7.57 -9.25
N LYS A 22 -4.50 -7.38 -10.53
CA LYS A 22 -5.43 -6.74 -11.50
C LYS A 22 -6.73 -7.50 -11.61
N HIS A 23 -6.65 -8.82 -11.67
CA HIS A 23 -7.84 -9.67 -11.78
C HIS A 23 -8.70 -9.56 -10.51
N ALA A 24 -8.10 -9.69 -9.34
CA ALA A 24 -8.82 -9.61 -8.06
C ALA A 24 -9.45 -8.22 -7.80
N LEU A 25 -8.80 -7.15 -8.29
CA LEU A 25 -9.19 -5.75 -8.04
C LEU A 25 -9.88 -5.10 -9.25
N GLN A 26 -10.28 -5.87 -10.27
CA GLN A 26 -10.82 -5.35 -11.52
C GLN A 26 -11.97 -4.35 -11.31
N THR A 27 -12.94 -4.70 -10.46
CA THR A 27 -14.09 -3.83 -10.16
C THR A 27 -13.66 -2.51 -9.52
N ALA A 28 -12.74 -2.54 -8.57
CA ALA A 28 -12.22 -1.33 -7.93
C ALA A 28 -11.41 -0.47 -8.90
N LEU A 29 -10.60 -1.09 -9.75
CA LEU A 29 -9.79 -0.40 -10.75
C LEU A 29 -10.61 0.28 -11.85
N LEU A 30 -11.84 -0.18 -12.10
CA LEU A 30 -12.77 0.38 -13.08
C LEU A 30 -13.84 1.26 -12.44
N SER A 31 -13.78 1.48 -11.12
CA SER A 31 -14.77 2.29 -10.39
C SER A 31 -14.66 3.79 -10.72
N PRO A 32 -15.76 4.56 -10.57
CA PRO A 32 -15.72 6.02 -10.69
C PRO A 32 -14.73 6.67 -9.73
N SER A 33 -14.65 6.21 -8.47
CA SER A 33 -13.71 6.76 -7.48
C SER A 33 -12.25 6.58 -7.91
N MET A 34 -11.92 5.48 -8.60
CA MET A 34 -10.59 5.29 -9.17
C MET A 34 -10.33 6.23 -10.38
N ASP A 35 -11.33 6.55 -11.18
CA ASP A 35 -11.19 7.54 -12.26
C ASP A 35 -10.98 8.95 -11.70
N GLU A 36 -11.71 9.34 -10.66
CA GLU A 36 -11.53 10.59 -9.93
C GLU A 36 -10.13 10.70 -9.31
N LEU A 37 -9.65 9.63 -8.67
CA LEU A 37 -8.30 9.56 -8.12
C LEU A 37 -7.22 9.74 -9.20
N ARG A 38 -7.37 9.10 -10.35
CA ARG A 38 -6.43 9.24 -11.49
C ARG A 38 -6.37 10.68 -11.97
N GLU A 39 -7.53 11.33 -12.09
CA GLU A 39 -7.62 12.73 -12.50
C GLU A 39 -7.00 13.66 -11.46
N PHE A 40 -7.30 13.45 -10.17
CA PHE A 40 -6.69 14.19 -9.07
C PHE A 40 -5.15 14.11 -9.11
N LEU A 41 -4.60 12.90 -9.24
CA LEU A 41 -3.15 12.69 -9.29
C LEU A 41 -2.54 13.33 -10.56
N ARG A 42 -3.21 13.20 -11.71
CA ARG A 42 -2.76 13.83 -12.96
C ARG A 42 -2.64 15.34 -12.78
N GLN A 43 -3.69 16.00 -12.28
CA GLN A 43 -3.70 17.44 -12.04
C GLN A 43 -2.60 17.86 -11.04
N ALA A 44 -2.39 17.09 -9.98
CA ALA A 44 -1.35 17.38 -9.01
C ALA A 44 0.05 17.33 -9.65
N TYR A 45 0.34 16.34 -10.48
CA TYR A 45 1.60 16.26 -11.22
C TYR A 45 1.75 17.37 -12.28
N ASP A 46 0.68 17.68 -13.03
CA ASP A 46 0.68 18.73 -14.06
C ASP A 46 0.91 20.11 -13.42
N ASN A 47 0.45 20.31 -12.18
CA ASN A 47 0.70 21.51 -11.38
C ASN A 47 2.09 21.52 -10.70
N GLY A 48 2.98 20.60 -11.02
CA GLY A 48 4.34 20.55 -10.50
C GLY A 48 4.45 20.11 -9.03
N LYS A 49 3.41 19.51 -8.44
CA LYS A 49 3.48 19.02 -7.06
C LYS A 49 4.43 17.83 -6.94
N THR A 50 5.21 17.82 -5.87
CA THR A 50 6.07 16.69 -5.52
C THR A 50 5.24 15.68 -4.71
N ILE A 51 5.08 14.48 -5.26
CA ILE A 51 4.26 13.40 -4.68
C ILE A 51 5.14 12.19 -4.36
N TYR A 52 4.91 11.60 -3.21
CA TYR A 52 5.59 10.39 -2.76
C TYR A 52 4.61 9.21 -2.62
N PRO A 53 5.11 7.95 -2.76
CA PRO A 53 6.42 7.59 -3.30
C PRO A 53 6.58 7.97 -4.79
N PRO A 54 7.76 7.77 -5.39
CA PRO A 54 7.92 7.90 -6.85
C PRO A 54 6.87 7.06 -7.59
N LYS A 55 6.40 7.52 -8.75
CA LYS A 55 5.33 6.84 -9.55
C LYS A 55 5.60 5.35 -9.77
N ALA A 56 6.86 4.96 -9.91
CA ALA A 56 7.25 3.57 -10.11
C ALA A 56 7.02 2.69 -8.87
N ASP A 57 7.02 3.29 -7.69
CA ASP A 57 6.96 2.58 -6.40
C ASP A 57 5.57 2.57 -5.77
N ILE A 58 4.57 3.27 -6.34
CA ILE A 58 3.20 3.36 -5.75
C ILE A 58 2.62 1.97 -5.48
N PHE A 59 2.84 1.00 -6.38
CA PHE A 59 2.35 -0.39 -6.27
C PHE A 59 3.43 -1.41 -5.89
N LYS A 60 4.56 -0.97 -5.32
CA LYS A 60 5.70 -1.85 -5.01
C LYS A 60 5.31 -2.98 -4.05
N ALA A 61 4.47 -2.72 -3.06
CA ALA A 61 3.98 -3.75 -2.14
C ALA A 61 3.33 -4.93 -2.88
N PHE A 62 2.56 -4.64 -3.92
CA PHE A 62 1.87 -5.66 -4.73
C PHE A 62 2.82 -6.44 -5.64
N HIS A 63 3.90 -5.82 -6.10
CA HIS A 63 4.93 -6.48 -6.90
C HIS A 63 5.79 -7.45 -6.07
N LEU A 64 6.08 -7.08 -4.83
CA LEU A 64 6.88 -7.91 -3.92
C LEU A 64 6.07 -9.01 -3.24
N THR A 65 4.76 -8.80 -3.07
CA THR A 65 3.88 -9.75 -2.39
C THR A 65 2.69 -10.08 -3.30
N PRO A 66 2.79 -11.12 -4.14
CA PRO A 66 1.67 -11.63 -4.92
C PRO A 66 0.48 -12.00 -4.03
N LEU A 67 -0.76 -11.84 -4.53
CA LEU A 67 -1.97 -12.12 -3.74
C LEU A 67 -1.95 -13.53 -3.16
N SER A 68 -1.58 -14.53 -3.94
CA SER A 68 -1.47 -15.94 -3.52
C SER A 68 -0.43 -16.19 -2.44
N GLN A 69 0.53 -15.28 -2.24
CA GLN A 69 1.60 -15.42 -1.26
C GLN A 69 1.39 -14.58 0.01
N VAL A 70 0.31 -13.79 0.09
CA VAL A 70 0.04 -12.97 1.27
C VAL A 70 -0.23 -13.86 2.48
N LYS A 71 0.59 -13.74 3.52
CA LYS A 71 0.48 -14.43 4.81
C LYS A 71 0.11 -13.46 5.93
N VAL A 72 0.67 -12.25 5.87
CA VAL A 72 0.46 -11.18 6.87
C VAL A 72 0.18 -9.88 6.13
N VAL A 73 -0.76 -9.09 6.62
CA VAL A 73 -1.00 -7.71 6.19
C VAL A 73 -0.65 -6.79 7.34
N ILE A 74 0.27 -5.86 7.12
CA ILE A 74 0.55 -4.76 8.05
C ILE A 74 0.04 -3.48 7.43
N LEU A 75 -0.96 -2.86 8.06
CA LEU A 75 -1.65 -1.71 7.52
C LEU A 75 -1.13 -0.41 8.14
N GLY A 76 -0.52 0.44 7.30
CA GLY A 76 -0.16 1.81 7.61
C GLY A 76 -1.25 2.81 7.20
N GLN A 77 -1.05 4.09 7.50
CA GLN A 77 -1.97 5.18 7.17
C GLN A 77 -1.71 5.71 5.76
N ASP A 78 -0.66 6.48 5.60
CA ASP A 78 -0.19 7.09 4.35
C ASP A 78 1.36 7.00 4.26
N PRO A 79 1.95 7.26 3.08
CA PRO A 79 3.41 7.23 2.94
C PRO A 79 4.09 8.34 3.77
N TYR A 80 5.35 8.14 4.10
CA TYR A 80 6.18 9.23 4.62
C TYR A 80 6.24 10.37 3.61
N HIS A 81 6.08 11.62 4.10
CA HIS A 81 6.02 12.81 3.26
C HIS A 81 7.36 13.56 3.13
N GLY A 82 8.42 13.06 3.75
CA GLY A 82 9.79 13.59 3.62
C GLY A 82 10.50 13.06 2.36
N ALA A 83 11.41 13.86 1.83
CA ALA A 83 12.19 13.50 0.64
C ALA A 83 12.96 12.19 0.84
N GLY A 84 12.83 11.25 -0.11
CA GLY A 84 13.56 9.99 -0.12
C GLY A 84 13.09 8.95 0.89
N GLN A 85 12.07 9.22 1.72
CA GLN A 85 11.61 8.30 2.74
C GLN A 85 10.66 7.21 2.20
N ALA A 86 9.60 7.62 1.50
CA ALA A 86 8.61 6.67 0.99
C ALA A 86 9.16 5.84 -0.16
N MET A 87 8.97 4.52 -0.07
CA MET A 87 9.44 3.55 -1.05
C MET A 87 8.36 2.56 -1.51
N GLY A 88 7.08 2.88 -1.29
CA GLY A 88 5.95 2.05 -1.70
C GLY A 88 5.64 0.87 -0.77
N LEU A 89 6.24 0.82 0.41
CA LEU A 89 6.00 -0.15 1.47
C LEU A 89 5.67 0.59 2.76
N SER A 90 4.58 0.23 3.45
CA SER A 90 4.23 0.85 4.73
C SER A 90 5.36 0.68 5.75
N PHE A 91 5.60 1.71 6.57
CA PHE A 91 6.65 1.79 7.59
C PHE A 91 8.09 1.71 7.09
N SER A 92 8.35 1.23 5.87
CA SER A 92 9.68 1.03 5.30
C SER A 92 10.29 2.31 4.75
N VAL A 93 11.59 2.44 4.93
CA VAL A 93 12.43 3.48 4.28
C VAL A 93 13.66 2.85 3.65
N PRO A 94 14.25 3.46 2.61
CA PRO A 94 15.51 2.98 2.04
C PRO A 94 16.63 2.86 3.09
N LYS A 95 17.57 1.94 2.88
CA LYS A 95 18.66 1.62 3.84
C LYS A 95 19.48 2.82 4.28
N ILE A 96 19.61 3.83 3.43
CA ILE A 96 20.39 5.06 3.69
C ILE A 96 19.62 6.12 4.48
N ILE A 97 18.31 5.94 4.65
CA ILE A 97 17.45 6.89 5.35
C ILE A 97 17.40 6.53 6.85
N PRO A 98 17.53 7.52 7.75
CA PRO A 98 17.33 7.29 9.18
C PRO A 98 15.99 6.61 9.48
N ILE A 99 16.00 5.63 10.36
CA ILE A 99 14.80 4.87 10.72
C ILE A 99 13.78 5.79 11.41
N PRO A 100 12.56 5.97 10.88
CA PRO A 100 11.54 6.83 11.49
C PRO A 100 11.08 6.30 12.85
N PRO A 101 10.57 7.18 13.75
CA PRO A 101 10.18 6.79 15.12
C PRO A 101 9.19 5.63 15.19
N SER A 102 8.18 5.58 14.30
CA SER A 102 7.21 4.48 14.24
C SER A 102 7.89 3.14 13.95
N LEU A 103 8.79 3.10 12.97
CA LEU A 103 9.53 1.88 12.64
C LEU A 103 10.55 1.51 13.74
N GLN A 104 11.18 2.51 14.38
CA GLN A 104 12.05 2.23 15.53
C GLN A 104 11.30 1.48 16.64
N ASN A 105 10.06 1.86 16.93
CA ASN A 105 9.24 1.18 17.93
C ASN A 105 8.90 -0.26 17.51
N ILE A 106 8.56 -0.49 16.24
CA ILE A 106 8.31 -1.83 15.71
C ILE A 106 9.55 -2.71 15.86
N LEU A 107 10.72 -2.21 15.46
CA LEU A 107 11.97 -2.97 15.54
C LEU A 107 12.42 -3.25 16.97
N LYS A 108 12.20 -2.31 17.91
CA LYS A 108 12.47 -2.51 19.34
C LYS A 108 11.57 -3.58 19.92
N GLU A 109 10.26 -3.54 19.62
CA GLU A 109 9.31 -4.54 20.11
C GLU A 109 9.64 -5.93 19.57
N LEU A 110 9.93 -6.02 18.26
CA LEU A 110 10.36 -7.27 17.64
C LEU A 110 11.62 -7.85 18.32
N ALA A 111 12.62 -7.01 18.57
CA ALA A 111 13.85 -7.45 19.25
C ALA A 111 13.58 -7.91 20.68
N TYR A 112 12.68 -7.23 21.40
CA TYR A 112 12.31 -7.57 22.76
C TYR A 112 11.51 -8.87 22.83
N ASP A 113 10.52 -9.04 21.98
CA ASP A 113 9.59 -10.18 22.01
C ASP A 113 10.25 -11.47 21.49
N VAL A 114 10.80 -11.44 20.28
CA VAL A 114 11.36 -12.65 19.64
C VAL A 114 12.88 -12.79 19.77
N LYS A 115 13.53 -11.91 20.53
CA LYS A 115 14.96 -11.97 20.86
C LYS A 115 15.89 -11.96 19.63
N VAL A 116 15.52 -11.22 18.59
CA VAL A 116 16.35 -11.01 17.41
C VAL A 116 17.13 -9.69 17.49
N PRO A 117 18.30 -9.56 16.85
CA PRO A 117 19.02 -8.30 16.76
C PRO A 117 18.18 -7.22 16.07
N ILE A 118 18.29 -5.97 16.54
CA ILE A 118 17.65 -4.82 15.87
C ILE A 118 18.32 -4.63 14.51
N SER A 119 17.49 -4.50 13.45
CA SER A 119 18.00 -4.20 12.11
C SER A 119 18.77 -2.87 12.09
N PRO A 120 19.92 -2.81 11.44
CA PRO A 120 20.69 -1.56 11.29
C PRO A 120 20.07 -0.58 10.30
N HIS A 121 19.03 -0.96 9.57
CA HIS A 121 18.35 -0.14 8.56
C HIS A 121 16.84 -0.34 8.58
N GLY A 122 16.10 0.61 7.98
CA GLY A 122 14.64 0.59 7.92
C GLY A 122 14.04 0.00 6.65
N ASP A 123 14.81 -0.70 5.82
CA ASP A 123 14.31 -1.34 4.60
C ASP A 123 13.69 -2.70 4.93
N LEU A 124 12.36 -2.79 4.73
CA LEU A 124 11.54 -3.97 5.00
C LEU A 124 11.24 -4.82 3.75
N THR A 125 11.96 -4.61 2.66
CA THR A 125 11.77 -5.37 1.40
C THR A 125 11.80 -6.88 1.65
N ALA A 126 12.74 -7.37 2.49
CA ALA A 126 12.83 -8.79 2.83
C ALA A 126 11.58 -9.34 3.56
N TRP A 127 10.81 -8.50 4.26
CA TRP A 127 9.53 -8.91 4.83
C TRP A 127 8.48 -9.10 3.73
N ALA A 128 8.41 -8.14 2.80
CA ALA A 128 7.47 -8.20 1.68
C ALA A 128 7.69 -9.44 0.82
N GLU A 129 8.95 -9.79 0.53
CA GLU A 129 9.33 -10.98 -0.24
C GLU A 129 8.97 -12.30 0.47
N GLN A 130 8.74 -12.28 1.78
CA GLN A 130 8.31 -13.44 2.57
C GLN A 130 6.78 -13.57 2.71
N GLY A 131 6.01 -12.68 2.11
CA GLY A 131 4.55 -12.69 2.15
C GLY A 131 3.93 -11.71 3.16
N VAL A 132 4.68 -10.71 3.62
CA VAL A 132 4.15 -9.61 4.44
C VAL A 132 3.74 -8.46 3.52
N LEU A 133 2.44 -8.29 3.28
CA LEU A 133 1.93 -7.17 2.52
C LEU A 133 2.00 -5.90 3.38
N LEU A 134 2.98 -5.04 3.07
CA LEU A 134 3.20 -3.75 3.74
C LEU A 134 2.38 -2.67 3.03
N LEU A 135 1.10 -2.55 3.40
CA LEU A 135 0.11 -1.72 2.71
C LEU A 135 -0.21 -0.46 3.51
N ASN A 136 -0.21 0.70 2.85
CA ASN A 136 -0.85 1.90 3.40
C ASN A 136 -2.31 1.98 2.98
N SER A 137 -3.16 2.62 3.78
CA SER A 137 -4.56 2.89 3.41
C SER A 137 -4.67 3.90 2.27
N VAL A 138 -3.73 4.85 2.22
CA VAL A 138 -3.56 5.86 1.16
C VAL A 138 -2.18 5.65 0.56
N LEU A 139 -2.08 5.50 -0.78
CA LEU A 139 -0.81 5.08 -1.39
C LEU A 139 0.07 6.24 -1.87
N THR A 140 -0.42 7.47 -1.80
CA THR A 140 0.35 8.67 -2.19
C THR A 140 0.18 9.81 -1.20
N VAL A 141 1.14 10.73 -1.17
CA VAL A 141 1.13 11.92 -0.30
C VAL A 141 1.90 13.04 -0.97
N GLU A 142 1.50 14.31 -0.78
CA GLU A 142 2.25 15.47 -1.22
C GLU A 142 3.42 15.76 -0.26
N HIS A 143 4.55 16.19 -0.81
CA HIS A 143 5.73 16.57 -0.04
C HIS A 143 5.40 17.51 1.14
N GLY A 144 5.85 17.14 2.33
CA GLY A 144 5.67 17.92 3.56
C GLY A 144 4.25 17.96 4.13
N GLN A 145 3.26 17.30 3.51
CA GLN A 145 1.85 17.40 3.87
C GLN A 145 1.23 16.05 4.21
N ALA A 146 1.43 15.57 5.44
CA ALA A 146 0.84 14.33 5.91
C ALA A 146 -0.68 14.31 5.69
N GLY A 147 -1.23 13.21 5.20
CA GLY A 147 -2.66 13.03 4.97
C GLY A 147 -3.25 13.81 3.79
N SER A 148 -2.44 14.51 2.99
CA SER A 148 -2.91 15.38 1.90
C SER A 148 -3.73 14.68 0.82
N HIS A 149 -3.58 13.37 0.65
CA HIS A 149 -4.33 12.57 -0.33
C HIS A 149 -5.41 11.69 0.30
N GLN A 150 -5.74 11.90 1.59
CA GLN A 150 -6.88 11.22 2.22
C GLN A 150 -8.21 11.65 1.60
N GLY A 151 -9.15 10.70 1.47
CA GLY A 151 -10.46 10.96 0.87
C GLY A 151 -10.45 11.21 -0.64
N GLN A 152 -9.35 10.92 -1.34
CA GLN A 152 -9.22 11.09 -2.78
C GLN A 152 -9.48 9.80 -3.59
N GLY A 153 -9.91 8.70 -2.92
CA GLY A 153 -10.26 7.43 -3.56
C GLY A 153 -9.29 6.28 -3.30
N TRP A 154 -8.12 6.51 -2.68
CA TRP A 154 -7.22 5.43 -2.30
C TRP A 154 -7.84 4.47 -1.29
N GLU A 155 -8.64 4.98 -0.35
CA GLU A 155 -9.29 4.19 0.69
C GLU A 155 -10.23 3.13 0.10
N ASP A 156 -11.01 3.46 -0.92
CA ASP A 156 -11.90 2.51 -1.61
C ASP A 156 -11.09 1.40 -2.30
N PHE A 157 -9.97 1.77 -2.94
CA PHE A 157 -9.06 0.81 -3.55
C PHE A 157 -8.46 -0.14 -2.52
N THR A 158 -7.95 0.38 -1.39
CA THR A 158 -7.31 -0.45 -0.36
C THR A 158 -8.34 -1.25 0.46
N ASP A 159 -9.59 -0.80 0.57
CA ASP A 159 -10.70 -1.59 1.11
C ASP A 159 -10.97 -2.81 0.22
N ALA A 160 -10.97 -2.64 -1.11
CA ALA A 160 -11.09 -3.74 -2.05
C ALA A 160 -9.90 -4.72 -1.95
N VAL A 161 -8.68 -4.23 -1.72
CA VAL A 161 -7.51 -5.09 -1.48
C VAL A 161 -7.71 -5.97 -0.26
N ILE A 162 -8.15 -5.40 0.87
CA ILE A 162 -8.40 -6.16 2.11
C ILE A 162 -9.50 -7.18 1.87
N SER A 163 -10.60 -6.81 1.22
CA SER A 163 -11.70 -7.71 0.90
C SER A 163 -11.25 -8.86 0.00
N ALA A 164 -10.39 -8.60 -1.00
CA ALA A 164 -9.85 -9.63 -1.89
C ALA A 164 -8.96 -10.63 -1.13
N ILE A 165 -8.20 -10.17 -0.14
CA ILE A 165 -7.38 -11.03 0.71
C ILE A 165 -8.28 -11.85 1.65
N ASN A 166 -9.27 -11.21 2.28
CA ASN A 166 -10.19 -11.87 3.21
C ASN A 166 -11.06 -12.95 2.54
N ALA A 167 -11.38 -12.76 1.25
CA ALA A 167 -12.15 -13.74 0.47
C ALA A 167 -11.37 -15.03 0.13
N ARG A 168 -10.07 -15.10 0.45
CA ARG A 168 -9.27 -16.32 0.27
C ARG A 168 -9.61 -17.33 1.34
N THR A 169 -9.38 -18.60 1.02
CA THR A 169 -9.64 -19.72 1.94
C THR A 169 -8.51 -19.98 2.94
N ASP A 170 -7.34 -19.39 2.69
CA ASP A 170 -6.15 -19.54 3.53
C ASP A 170 -6.14 -18.47 4.64
N HIS A 171 -5.63 -18.85 5.79
CA HIS A 171 -5.53 -17.96 6.94
C HIS A 171 -4.51 -16.85 6.69
N THR A 172 -4.95 -15.59 6.74
CA THR A 172 -4.09 -14.41 6.69
C THR A 172 -4.18 -13.64 8.01
N VAL A 173 -3.04 -13.22 8.55
CA VAL A 173 -2.98 -12.40 9.76
C VAL A 173 -3.03 -10.93 9.38
N PHE A 174 -3.94 -10.15 9.97
CA PHE A 174 -4.03 -8.71 9.80
C PHE A 174 -3.53 -7.98 11.05
N ILE A 175 -2.51 -7.14 10.90
CA ILE A 175 -1.97 -6.30 11.96
C ILE A 175 -2.43 -4.86 11.73
N LEU A 176 -3.33 -4.36 12.60
CA LEU A 176 -4.00 -3.07 12.49
C LEU A 176 -3.53 -2.14 13.62
N TRP A 177 -2.44 -1.39 13.37
CA TRP A 177 -1.90 -0.46 14.35
C TRP A 177 -2.56 0.90 14.28
N GLY A 178 -3.12 1.34 15.42
CA GLY A 178 -3.76 2.63 15.58
C GLY A 178 -5.21 2.69 15.09
N ALA A 179 -5.89 3.79 15.42
CA ALA A 179 -7.33 3.95 15.19
C ALA A 179 -7.68 3.97 13.69
N TYR A 180 -6.80 4.50 12.85
CA TYR A 180 -7.04 4.59 11.41
C TYR A 180 -7.04 3.21 10.74
N ALA A 181 -6.03 2.38 11.04
CA ALA A 181 -5.96 1.01 10.52
C ALA A 181 -7.12 0.15 11.04
N LYS A 182 -7.51 0.30 12.32
CA LYS A 182 -8.63 -0.44 12.94
C LYS A 182 -9.97 -0.23 12.21
N LYS A 183 -10.21 0.93 11.58
CA LYS A 183 -11.42 1.18 10.78
C LYS A 183 -11.55 0.23 9.59
N LYS A 184 -10.42 -0.25 9.06
CA LYS A 184 -10.38 -1.24 7.97
C LYS A 184 -10.76 -2.65 8.44
N GLY A 185 -10.73 -2.92 9.75
CA GLY A 185 -11.09 -4.21 10.34
C GLY A 185 -12.52 -4.67 10.01
N ARG A 186 -13.42 -3.75 9.63
CA ARG A 186 -14.79 -4.08 9.19
C ARG A 186 -14.86 -4.94 7.92
N TYR A 187 -13.77 -5.08 7.19
CA TYR A 187 -13.66 -5.90 5.98
C TYR A 187 -12.99 -7.25 6.23
N ILE A 188 -12.72 -7.57 7.50
CA ILE A 188 -12.01 -8.78 7.93
C ILE A 188 -12.95 -9.60 8.80
N ASP A 189 -13.16 -10.89 8.44
CA ASP A 189 -13.96 -11.86 9.20
C ASP A 189 -13.11 -12.56 10.27
#